data_10193f444e3246b2362cb80d3625751b
#
_entry.id   10193f444e3246b2362cb80d3625751b
#
_cell.length_a   1.000
_cell.length_b   1.000
_cell.length_c   1.000
_cell.angle_alpha   90.00
_cell.angle_beta   90.00
_cell.angle_gamma   90.00
#
_symmetry.space_group_name_H-M   'P 1'
#
loop_
_entity.id
_entity.type
_entity.pdbx_description
1 polymer ?
#
loop_
_entity_poly.entity_id
_entity_poly.type
_entity_poly.pdbx_seq_one_letter_code
_entity_poly.pdbx_strand_id
1 'polypeptide(L)'
;WLGIFLICFAIFAINPILKAAEQQATSYPEDVDAQEIADDEYTEDIDIEQMYRDMPVPDFKYVHNIDPGEYQDIMYSTWSPYPLFRLTAPLYFKTIVIEPGYYLLTPREHDGAWFMLFKEAGKVKYIVPCYKKEMVPMDFYKNHLPQVKMTKPQLIREKFLNMVGKNVKSSKRQPIPDTYLEADDLNNNFVSIIVYWGNYRYYFVLRTIQL
;
A
#
# COMPACT_ATOMS: atom_id res chain seq x y z
N TRP A 1 -37.50 16.17 32.12
CA TRP A 1 -36.84 17.46 31.96
C TRP A 1 -35.47 17.54 32.65
N LEU A 2 -35.31 16.89 33.81
CA LEU A 2 -34.00 16.85 34.53
C LEU A 2 -32.90 16.10 33.76
N GLY A 3 -33.26 15.07 33.00
CA GLY A 3 -32.29 14.25 32.25
C GLY A 3 -31.63 15.00 31.09
N ILE A 4 -32.33 15.92 30.44
CA ILE A 4 -31.81 16.70 29.30
C ILE A 4 -30.82 17.78 29.79
N PHE A 5 -31.03 18.32 30.99
CA PHE A 5 -30.12 19.31 31.57
C PHE A 5 -28.76 18.71 31.97
N LEU A 6 -28.73 17.45 32.40
CA LEU A 6 -27.50 16.76 32.80
C LEU A 6 -26.62 16.43 31.58
N ILE A 7 -27.22 16.14 30.43
CA ILE A 7 -26.49 15.88 29.18
C ILE A 7 -25.87 17.17 28.62
N CYS A 8 -26.59 18.29 28.70
CA CYS A 8 -26.04 19.60 28.29
C CYS A 8 -24.88 20.07 29.16
N PHE A 9 -24.88 19.78 30.47
CA PHE A 9 -23.77 20.16 31.35
C PHE A 9 -22.51 19.33 31.11
N ALA A 10 -22.66 18.05 30.73
CA ALA A 10 -21.52 17.18 30.39
C ALA A 10 -20.81 17.65 29.09
N ILE A 11 -21.54 18.26 28.15
CA ILE A 11 -20.96 18.77 26.90
C ILE A 11 -20.15 20.06 27.15
N PHE A 12 -20.55 20.89 28.12
CA PHE A 12 -19.82 22.12 28.46
C PHE A 12 -18.53 21.88 29.27
N ALA A 13 -18.47 20.78 30.03
CA ALA A 13 -17.27 20.44 30.81
C ALA A 13 -16.11 19.85 30.00
N ILE A 14 -16.36 19.42 28.75
CA ILE A 14 -15.33 18.82 27.87
C ILE A 14 -14.55 19.90 27.09
N ASN A 15 -15.08 21.12 26.97
CA ASN A 15 -14.46 22.20 26.20
C ASN A 15 -13.07 22.65 26.68
N PRO A 16 -12.72 22.71 27.98
CA PRO A 16 -11.37 23.12 28.39
C PRO A 16 -10.30 22.08 28.11
N ILE A 17 -10.68 20.78 28.09
CA ILE A 17 -9.72 19.69 27.81
C ILE A 17 -9.36 19.67 26.32
N LEU A 18 -10.30 19.97 25.44
CA LEU A 18 -10.05 20.07 23.99
C LEU A 18 -9.16 21.27 23.64
N LYS A 19 -9.30 22.41 24.33
CA LYS A 19 -8.40 23.56 24.12
C LYS A 19 -6.98 23.32 24.60
N ALA A 20 -6.79 22.57 25.68
CA ALA A 20 -5.45 22.22 26.16
C ALA A 20 -4.72 21.24 25.22
N ALA A 21 -5.45 20.32 24.58
CA ALA A 21 -4.87 19.41 23.59
C ALA A 21 -4.50 20.12 22.28
N GLU A 22 -5.23 21.17 21.90
CA GLU A 22 -4.96 21.97 20.70
C GLU A 22 -3.76 22.92 20.89
N GLN A 23 -3.52 23.38 22.11
CA GLN A 23 -2.35 24.21 22.45
C GLN A 23 -1.04 23.41 22.59
N GLN A 24 -1.08 22.11 22.85
CA GLN A 24 0.11 21.26 22.85
C GLN A 24 0.53 20.78 21.46
N ALA A 25 -0.33 20.89 20.46
CA ALA A 25 -0.04 20.49 19.08
C ALA A 25 0.66 21.57 18.24
N THR A 26 0.85 22.80 18.78
CA THR A 26 1.40 23.94 18.04
C THR A 26 2.79 24.40 18.48
N SER A 27 3.50 23.64 19.31
CA SER A 27 4.89 23.94 19.67
C SER A 27 5.87 22.95 19.02
N TYR A 28 5.87 22.88 17.68
CA TYR A 28 7.08 22.47 16.98
C TYR A 28 7.95 23.73 16.81
N PRO A 29 9.23 23.67 17.10
CA PRO A 29 10.12 24.79 16.85
C PRO A 29 10.15 25.05 15.33
N GLU A 30 9.62 26.19 14.96
CA GLU A 30 9.78 26.85 13.68
C GLU A 30 11.22 27.41 13.69
N ASP A 31 12.18 26.62 13.27
CA ASP A 31 13.53 27.04 12.83
C ASP A 31 14.40 25.77 12.73
N VAL A 32 14.03 24.88 11.81
CA VAL A 32 15.00 24.00 11.17
C VAL A 32 15.07 24.51 9.74
N ASP A 33 16.14 25.24 9.45
CA ASP A 33 16.50 25.56 8.07
C ASP A 33 16.24 24.34 7.22
N ALA A 34 15.31 24.48 6.28
CA ALA A 34 15.14 23.55 5.19
C ALA A 34 16.46 23.58 4.42
N GLN A 35 17.47 22.87 4.93
CA GLN A 35 18.54 22.39 4.08
C GLN A 35 17.82 21.60 3.01
N GLU A 36 17.78 22.19 1.84
CA GLU A 36 17.63 21.54 0.56
C GLU A 36 18.42 20.24 0.66
N ILE A 37 17.72 19.16 1.05
CA ILE A 37 18.21 17.81 0.81
C ILE A 37 18.15 17.75 -0.70
N ALA A 38 19.27 18.12 -1.32
CA ALA A 38 19.52 17.79 -2.70
C ALA A 38 19.17 16.31 -2.77
N ASP A 39 18.16 15.99 -3.56
CA ASP A 39 17.92 14.65 -4.07
C ASP A 39 19.18 14.28 -4.88
N ASP A 40 20.23 13.94 -4.16
CA ASP A 40 21.28 13.07 -4.69
C ASP A 40 20.61 11.71 -4.84
N GLU A 41 19.75 11.66 -5.85
CA GLU A 41 19.33 10.43 -6.48
C GLU A 41 20.60 9.77 -7.02
N TYR A 42 21.29 9.05 -6.13
CA TYR A 42 22.23 8.04 -6.52
C TYR A 42 21.41 6.99 -7.28
N THR A 43 21.09 7.30 -8.52
CA THR A 43 20.84 6.29 -9.53
C THR A 43 22.18 5.58 -9.73
N GLU A 44 22.50 4.64 -8.82
CA GLU A 44 23.38 3.55 -9.20
C GLU A 44 22.82 3.05 -10.53
N ASP A 45 23.61 3.14 -11.60
CA ASP A 45 23.30 2.54 -12.89
C ASP A 45 23.18 1.02 -12.66
N ILE A 46 22.01 0.59 -12.15
CA ILE A 46 21.73 -0.82 -11.94
C ILE A 46 21.67 -1.42 -13.34
N ASP A 47 22.62 -2.27 -13.68
CA ASP A 47 22.55 -3.08 -14.89
C ASP A 47 21.34 -4.02 -14.75
N ILE A 48 20.19 -3.55 -15.27
CA ILE A 48 18.91 -4.24 -15.20
C ILE A 48 19.00 -5.61 -15.86
N GLU A 49 19.79 -5.74 -16.93
CA GLU A 49 19.94 -7.00 -17.63
C GLU A 49 20.70 -8.00 -16.77
N GLN A 50 21.77 -7.58 -16.10
CA GLN A 50 22.52 -8.43 -15.18
C GLN A 50 21.66 -8.84 -13.98
N MET A 51 20.97 -7.87 -13.37
CA MET A 51 20.05 -8.11 -12.27
C MET A 51 18.95 -9.11 -12.66
N TYR A 52 18.32 -8.95 -13.84
CA TYR A 52 17.30 -9.86 -14.33
C TYR A 52 17.86 -11.29 -14.56
N ARG A 53 19.09 -11.41 -15.03
CA ARG A 53 19.76 -12.70 -15.21
C ARG A 53 20.04 -13.38 -13.87
N ASP A 54 20.42 -12.62 -12.86
CA ASP A 54 20.80 -13.15 -11.54
C ASP A 54 19.60 -13.53 -10.68
N MET A 55 18.43 -12.90 -10.89
CA MET A 55 17.22 -13.26 -10.15
C MET A 55 16.83 -14.73 -10.37
N PRO A 56 16.59 -15.51 -9.31
CA PRO A 56 16.19 -16.91 -9.44
C PRO A 56 14.74 -17.03 -9.95
N VAL A 57 14.46 -18.06 -10.72
CA VAL A 57 13.09 -18.45 -11.03
C VAL A 57 12.50 -19.07 -9.76
N PRO A 58 11.32 -18.63 -9.30
CA PRO A 58 10.67 -19.22 -8.14
C PRO A 58 10.39 -20.69 -8.34
N ASP A 59 10.85 -21.53 -7.42
CA ASP A 59 10.72 -22.99 -7.46
C ASP A 59 9.63 -23.53 -6.52
N PHE A 60 8.93 -22.64 -5.83
CA PHE A 60 7.84 -22.99 -4.91
C PHE A 60 6.45 -22.73 -5.50
N LYS A 61 5.48 -23.47 -4.99
CA LYS A 61 4.04 -23.30 -5.31
C LYS A 61 3.22 -23.39 -4.03
N TYR A 62 2.16 -22.61 -3.98
CA TYR A 62 1.20 -22.74 -2.89
C TYR A 62 0.28 -23.95 -3.09
N VAL A 63 -0.10 -24.59 -2.00
CA VAL A 63 -1.07 -25.70 -2.01
C VAL A 63 -2.38 -25.23 -2.64
N HIS A 64 -2.86 -25.94 -3.64
CA HIS A 64 -4.03 -25.57 -4.44
C HIS A 64 -3.95 -24.17 -5.10
N ASN A 65 -2.77 -23.61 -5.21
CA ASN A 65 -2.54 -22.22 -5.66
C ASN A 65 -3.24 -21.16 -4.78
N ILE A 66 -3.46 -21.45 -3.51
CA ILE A 66 -4.08 -20.54 -2.56
C ILE A 66 -2.98 -19.86 -1.74
N ASP A 67 -3.02 -18.53 -1.68
CA ASP A 67 -2.14 -17.74 -0.84
C ASP A 67 -2.59 -17.83 0.63
N PRO A 68 -1.79 -18.46 1.53
CA PRO A 68 -2.18 -18.63 2.93
C PRO A 68 -2.27 -17.32 3.70
N GLY A 69 -1.55 -16.27 3.25
CA GLY A 69 -1.57 -14.94 3.87
C GLY A 69 -2.83 -14.14 3.56
N GLU A 70 -3.57 -14.50 2.49
CA GLU A 70 -4.76 -13.77 2.07
C GLU A 70 -5.84 -13.74 3.16
N TYR A 71 -6.01 -14.85 3.87
CA TYR A 71 -6.98 -14.92 4.96
C TYR A 71 -6.70 -13.88 6.05
N GLN A 72 -5.43 -13.67 6.41
CA GLN A 72 -5.05 -12.69 7.42
C GLN A 72 -5.27 -11.25 6.93
N ASP A 73 -4.95 -10.97 5.68
CA ASP A 73 -5.13 -9.64 5.10
C ASP A 73 -6.62 -9.26 4.99
N ILE A 74 -7.47 -10.22 4.60
CA ILE A 74 -8.92 -9.98 4.44
C ILE A 74 -9.65 -10.00 5.79
N MET A 75 -9.18 -10.75 6.77
CA MET A 75 -9.84 -10.87 8.08
C MET A 75 -10.08 -9.51 8.75
N TYR A 76 -9.16 -8.56 8.55
CA TYR A 76 -9.21 -7.22 9.11
C TYR A 76 -9.66 -6.15 8.10
N SER A 77 -9.83 -6.50 6.84
CA SER A 77 -10.24 -5.61 5.75
C SER A 77 -11.64 -5.96 5.24
N THR A 78 -12.38 -4.96 4.76
CA THR A 78 -13.74 -5.18 4.21
C THR A 78 -13.70 -5.65 2.77
N TRP A 79 -12.60 -5.37 2.05
CA TRP A 79 -12.37 -5.65 0.62
C TRP A 79 -10.99 -6.25 0.42
N SER A 80 -10.76 -6.78 -0.79
CA SER A 80 -9.42 -7.16 -1.20
C SER A 80 -8.49 -5.92 -1.17
N PRO A 81 -7.42 -5.94 -0.34
CA PRO A 81 -6.51 -4.80 -0.20
C PRO A 81 -5.48 -4.69 -1.33
N TYR A 82 -5.63 -5.46 -2.40
CA TYR A 82 -4.61 -5.61 -3.43
C TYR A 82 -4.92 -4.75 -4.67
N PRO A 83 -3.90 -4.13 -5.29
CA PRO A 83 -4.08 -3.39 -6.52
C PRO A 83 -4.45 -4.33 -7.67
N LEU A 84 -5.37 -3.87 -8.52
CA LEU A 84 -5.74 -4.54 -9.74
C LEU A 84 -4.79 -4.13 -10.86
N PHE A 85 -4.14 -5.11 -11.45
CA PHE A 85 -3.26 -4.95 -12.62
C PHE A 85 -3.94 -5.50 -13.87
N ARG A 86 -4.11 -4.65 -14.88
CA ARG A 86 -4.61 -5.04 -16.19
C ARG A 86 -3.44 -5.21 -17.15
N LEU A 87 -3.27 -6.41 -17.65
CA LEU A 87 -2.26 -6.74 -18.66
C LEU A 87 -2.92 -6.91 -20.00
N THR A 88 -2.49 -6.15 -21.02
CA THR A 88 -3.05 -6.18 -22.36
C THR A 88 -2.23 -6.99 -23.35
N ALA A 89 -0.95 -7.20 -23.06
CA ALA A 89 -0.03 -8.00 -23.86
C ALA A 89 0.77 -8.92 -22.93
N PRO A 90 1.27 -10.07 -23.39
CA PRO A 90 2.03 -10.98 -22.54
C PRO A 90 3.32 -10.34 -22.04
N LEU A 91 3.70 -10.65 -20.81
CA LEU A 91 4.98 -10.29 -20.21
C LEU A 91 5.74 -11.55 -19.82
N TYR A 92 7.05 -11.46 -19.77
CA TYR A 92 7.91 -12.61 -19.60
C TYR A 92 8.87 -12.43 -18.42
N PHE A 93 8.94 -13.44 -17.58
CA PHE A 93 10.00 -13.55 -16.59
C PHE A 93 10.72 -14.88 -16.79
N LYS A 94 11.87 -14.83 -17.49
CA LYS A 94 12.61 -16.04 -17.89
C LYS A 94 11.70 -17.05 -18.61
N THR A 95 11.43 -18.20 -17.98
CA THR A 95 10.55 -19.25 -18.53
C THR A 95 9.08 -19.06 -18.21
N ILE A 96 8.74 -18.05 -17.38
CA ILE A 96 7.36 -17.77 -16.98
C ILE A 96 6.75 -16.81 -18.00
N VAL A 97 5.65 -17.20 -18.61
CA VAL A 97 4.84 -16.34 -19.49
C VAL A 97 3.61 -15.89 -18.71
N ILE A 98 3.49 -14.58 -18.53
CA ILE A 98 2.32 -13.97 -17.90
C ILE A 98 1.36 -13.56 -19.01
N GLU A 99 0.27 -14.29 -19.15
CA GLU A 99 -0.72 -14.05 -20.18
C GLU A 99 -1.52 -12.75 -19.97
N PRO A 100 -2.07 -12.14 -21.01
CA PRO A 100 -2.97 -11.01 -20.86
C PRO A 100 -4.16 -11.35 -19.95
N GLY A 101 -4.52 -10.43 -19.04
CA GLY A 101 -5.57 -10.69 -18.08
C GLY A 101 -5.71 -9.61 -17.02
N TYR A 102 -6.48 -9.91 -15.98
CA TYR A 102 -6.68 -9.06 -14.82
C TYR A 102 -6.18 -9.78 -13.58
N TYR A 103 -5.19 -9.21 -12.94
CA TYR A 103 -4.54 -9.82 -11.79
C TYR A 103 -4.59 -8.93 -10.56
N LEU A 104 -4.83 -9.52 -9.41
CA LEU A 104 -4.58 -8.87 -8.13
C LEU A 104 -3.12 -9.10 -7.76
N LEU A 105 -2.36 -8.04 -7.59
CA LEU A 105 -0.95 -8.10 -7.22
C LEU A 105 -0.81 -8.13 -5.70
N THR A 106 -0.13 -9.14 -5.19
CA THR A 106 0.03 -9.35 -3.76
C THR A 106 1.49 -9.62 -3.43
N PRO A 107 2.16 -8.74 -2.66
CA PRO A 107 3.52 -9.01 -2.21
C PRO A 107 3.53 -10.06 -1.10
N ARG A 108 4.44 -11.03 -1.20
CA ARG A 108 4.66 -12.06 -0.16
C ARG A 108 6.14 -12.31 0.05
N GLU A 109 6.48 -12.54 1.29
CA GLU A 109 7.80 -12.99 1.68
C GLU A 109 7.82 -14.51 1.72
N HIS A 110 8.87 -15.09 1.16
CA HIS A 110 9.16 -16.51 1.20
C HIS A 110 10.67 -16.72 1.34
N ASP A 111 11.09 -17.42 2.38
CA ASP A 111 12.50 -17.69 2.69
C ASP A 111 13.41 -16.44 2.68
N GLY A 112 12.89 -15.31 3.21
CA GLY A 112 13.63 -14.07 3.31
C GLY A 112 13.69 -13.22 2.02
N ALA A 113 13.12 -13.71 0.92
CA ALA A 113 12.99 -12.99 -0.33
C ALA A 113 11.53 -12.54 -0.58
N TRP A 114 11.38 -11.44 -1.29
CA TRP A 114 10.06 -10.92 -1.63
C TRP A 114 9.65 -11.31 -3.03
N PHE A 115 8.38 -11.70 -3.16
CA PHE A 115 7.77 -12.12 -4.43
C PHE A 115 6.46 -11.39 -4.65
N MET A 116 6.18 -11.10 -5.90
CA MET A 116 4.89 -10.59 -6.36
C MET A 116 4.04 -11.74 -6.87
N LEU A 117 2.91 -11.96 -6.24
CA LEU A 117 1.92 -12.95 -6.65
C LEU A 117 0.91 -12.32 -7.61
N PHE A 118 0.74 -12.90 -8.76
CA PHE A 118 -0.33 -12.57 -9.71
C PHE A 118 -1.51 -13.49 -9.45
N LYS A 119 -2.57 -12.96 -8.86
CA LYS A 119 -3.77 -13.74 -8.52
C LYS A 119 -4.91 -13.46 -9.49
N GLU A 120 -5.56 -14.51 -9.93
CA GLU A 120 -6.75 -14.48 -10.74
C GLU A 120 -7.82 -15.38 -10.10
N ALA A 121 -9.04 -14.88 -9.95
CA ALA A 121 -10.15 -15.61 -9.30
C ALA A 121 -9.77 -16.24 -7.95
N GLY A 122 -8.98 -15.52 -7.11
CA GLY A 122 -8.53 -15.99 -5.80
C GLY A 122 -7.41 -17.02 -5.83
N LYS A 123 -6.84 -17.35 -7.00
CA LYS A 123 -5.74 -18.31 -7.12
C LYS A 123 -4.48 -17.63 -7.63
N VAL A 124 -3.35 -18.04 -7.08
CA VAL A 124 -2.03 -17.63 -7.55
C VAL A 124 -1.77 -18.29 -8.91
N LYS A 125 -1.60 -17.49 -9.94
CA LYS A 125 -1.27 -17.94 -11.29
C LYS A 125 0.22 -17.90 -11.56
N TYR A 126 0.85 -16.77 -11.20
CA TYR A 126 2.28 -16.55 -11.43
C TYR A 126 2.92 -15.98 -10.18
N ILE A 127 4.20 -16.27 -10.00
CA ILE A 127 5.05 -15.79 -8.92
C ILE A 127 6.29 -15.18 -9.58
N VAL A 128 6.59 -13.92 -9.25
CA VAL A 128 7.73 -13.20 -9.81
C VAL A 128 8.54 -12.63 -8.65
N PRO A 129 9.88 -12.75 -8.64
CA PRO A 129 10.70 -12.18 -7.59
C PRO A 129 10.71 -10.66 -7.66
N CYS A 130 10.72 -10.01 -6.49
CA CYS A 130 10.96 -8.59 -6.36
C CYS A 130 12.46 -8.37 -6.12
N TYR A 131 13.07 -7.48 -6.91
CA TYR A 131 14.49 -7.19 -6.74
C TYR A 131 14.75 -6.12 -5.67
N LYS A 132 13.76 -5.32 -5.34
CA LYS A 132 13.88 -4.23 -4.37
C LYS A 132 12.59 -4.05 -3.60
N LYS A 133 12.73 -3.69 -2.31
CA LYS A 133 11.63 -3.28 -1.43
C LYS A 133 12.07 -2.03 -0.69
N GLU A 134 11.26 -1.00 -0.70
CA GLU A 134 11.55 0.28 -0.06
C GLU A 134 10.35 0.79 0.73
N MET A 135 10.60 1.71 1.66
CA MET A 135 9.53 2.43 2.35
C MET A 135 8.94 3.51 1.44
N VAL A 136 7.63 3.64 1.45
CA VAL A 136 6.93 4.70 0.74
C VAL A 136 7.09 6.02 1.51
N PRO A 137 7.44 7.15 0.85
CA PRO A 137 7.46 8.46 1.48
C PRO A 137 6.10 8.81 2.10
N MET A 138 6.10 9.47 3.27
CA MET A 138 4.89 9.72 4.07
C MET A 138 3.78 10.49 3.32
N ASP A 139 4.17 11.36 2.38
CA ASP A 139 3.22 12.19 1.63
C ASP A 139 2.89 11.65 0.24
N PHE A 140 3.46 10.50 -0.13
CA PHE A 140 3.27 9.93 -1.46
C PHE A 140 1.79 9.77 -1.82
N TYR A 141 1.02 9.08 -1.00
CA TYR A 141 -0.39 8.82 -1.27
C TYR A 141 -1.27 10.07 -1.26
N LYS A 142 -0.90 11.10 -0.50
CA LYS A 142 -1.62 12.38 -0.52
C LYS A 142 -1.47 13.08 -1.87
N ASN A 143 -0.33 12.91 -2.52
CA ASN A 143 -0.02 13.55 -3.79
C ASN A 143 -0.54 12.76 -5.00
N HIS A 144 -0.57 11.42 -4.92
CA HIS A 144 -0.87 10.54 -6.05
C HIS A 144 -2.28 9.95 -6.02
N LEU A 145 -2.88 9.79 -4.83
CA LEU A 145 -4.25 9.31 -4.75
C LEU A 145 -5.28 10.45 -4.72
N PRO A 146 -6.44 10.27 -5.36
CA PRO A 146 -7.51 11.25 -5.32
C PRO A 146 -7.99 11.45 -3.88
N GLN A 147 -7.87 12.67 -3.38
CA GLN A 147 -8.33 13.04 -2.05
C GLN A 147 -9.84 13.24 -2.03
N VAL A 148 -10.55 12.47 -1.21
CA VAL A 148 -11.99 12.63 -1.03
C VAL A 148 -12.25 13.90 -0.21
N LYS A 149 -12.79 14.94 -0.86
CA LYS A 149 -13.22 16.17 -0.18
C LYS A 149 -14.48 15.89 0.62
N MET A 150 -14.33 15.63 1.90
CA MET A 150 -15.47 15.43 2.79
C MET A 150 -16.13 16.75 3.15
N THR A 151 -17.46 16.75 3.18
CA THR A 151 -18.22 17.89 3.73
C THR A 151 -18.10 17.92 5.26
N LYS A 152 -18.27 19.12 5.87
CA LYS A 152 -18.16 19.26 7.33
C LYS A 152 -19.00 18.24 8.14
N PRO A 153 -20.28 17.94 7.79
CA PRO A 153 -21.04 16.92 8.51
C PRO A 153 -20.51 15.51 8.34
N GLN A 154 -19.94 15.17 7.16
CA GLN A 154 -19.30 13.87 6.93
C GLN A 154 -18.05 13.72 7.81
N LEU A 155 -17.25 14.75 7.94
CA LEU A 155 -16.05 14.78 8.76
C LEU A 155 -16.36 14.63 10.26
N ILE A 156 -17.44 15.27 10.74
CA ILE A 156 -17.92 15.12 12.13
C ILE A 156 -18.41 13.68 12.37
N ARG A 157 -19.18 13.13 11.42
CA ARG A 157 -19.68 11.75 11.49
C ARG A 157 -18.52 10.76 11.53
N GLU A 158 -17.52 10.94 10.69
CA GLU A 158 -16.34 10.06 10.65
C GLU A 158 -15.55 10.12 11.96
N LYS A 159 -15.27 11.34 12.47
CA LYS A 159 -14.60 11.50 13.77
C LYS A 159 -15.38 10.82 14.90
N PHE A 160 -16.70 10.92 14.88
CA PHE A 160 -17.57 10.26 15.87
C PHE A 160 -17.49 8.72 15.75
N LEU A 161 -17.60 8.19 14.52
CA LEU A 161 -17.52 6.75 14.27
C LEU A 161 -16.13 6.19 14.65
N ASN A 162 -15.06 6.93 14.38
CA ASN A 162 -13.71 6.54 14.77
C ASN A 162 -13.51 6.56 16.29
N MET A 163 -14.12 7.52 16.98
CA MET A 163 -14.08 7.58 18.43
C MET A 163 -14.84 6.39 19.07
N VAL A 164 -16.04 6.09 18.59
CA VAL A 164 -16.84 4.96 19.04
C VAL A 164 -16.17 3.63 18.65
N GLY A 165 -15.64 3.54 17.43
CA GLY A 165 -14.98 2.34 16.91
C GLY A 165 -13.73 1.94 17.69
N LYS A 166 -12.99 2.90 18.24
CA LYS A 166 -11.83 2.61 19.10
C LYS A 166 -12.20 1.87 20.38
N ASN A 167 -13.42 2.03 20.87
CA ASN A 167 -13.87 1.46 22.13
C ASN A 167 -14.61 0.12 21.97
N VAL A 168 -15.02 -0.24 20.74
CA VAL A 168 -15.76 -1.47 20.45
C VAL A 168 -14.83 -2.50 19.81
N LYS A 169 -14.61 -3.64 20.50
CA LYS A 169 -13.72 -4.72 20.03
C LYS A 169 -14.05 -5.25 18.62
N SER A 170 -15.33 -5.24 18.26
CA SER A 170 -15.80 -5.70 16.93
C SER A 170 -15.53 -4.72 15.79
N SER A 171 -15.13 -3.50 16.10
CA SER A 171 -14.88 -2.42 15.13
C SER A 171 -13.39 -2.17 14.85
N LYS A 172 -12.51 -3.07 15.28
CA LYS A 172 -11.06 -2.96 15.05
C LYS A 172 -10.63 -3.38 13.64
N ARG A 173 -11.46 -3.12 12.64
CA ARG A 173 -11.03 -3.27 11.26
C ARG A 173 -10.01 -2.20 10.94
N GLN A 174 -8.85 -2.62 10.51
CA GLN A 174 -7.85 -1.69 10.01
C GLN A 174 -8.34 -1.10 8.68
N PRO A 175 -8.06 0.18 8.41
CA PRO A 175 -8.31 0.71 7.08
C PRO A 175 -7.54 -0.13 6.05
N ILE A 176 -8.12 -0.24 4.86
CA ILE A 176 -7.45 -0.88 3.73
C ILE A 176 -6.14 -0.11 3.48
N PRO A 177 -5.01 -0.80 3.32
CA PRO A 177 -3.77 -0.14 2.96
C PRO A 177 -3.96 0.64 1.64
N ASP A 178 -3.43 1.86 1.59
CA ASP A 178 -3.35 2.58 0.34
C ASP A 178 -2.52 1.80 -0.66
N THR A 179 -2.98 1.76 -1.90
CA THR A 179 -2.31 1.04 -3.00
C THR A 179 -2.20 1.94 -4.22
N TYR A 180 -1.08 1.83 -4.90
CA TYR A 180 -0.82 2.51 -6.16
C TYR A 180 0.06 1.60 -7.03
N LEU A 181 -0.02 1.76 -8.33
CA LEU A 181 0.74 0.95 -9.27
C LEU A 181 1.33 1.86 -10.34
N GLU A 182 2.60 1.66 -10.61
CA GLU A 182 3.38 2.40 -11.60
C GLU A 182 4.09 1.41 -12.52
N ALA A 183 4.22 1.73 -13.77
CA ALA A 183 4.91 0.91 -14.75
C ALA A 183 5.82 1.81 -15.58
N ASP A 184 7.12 1.55 -15.50
CA ASP A 184 8.15 2.29 -16.19
C ASP A 184 8.71 1.43 -17.32
N ASP A 185 8.66 1.97 -18.53
CA ASP A 185 9.28 1.34 -19.69
C ASP A 185 10.79 1.58 -19.64
N LEU A 186 11.52 0.49 -19.55
CA LEU A 186 12.96 0.50 -19.49
C LEU A 186 13.57 0.19 -20.86
N ASN A 187 14.82 0.56 -21.04
CA ASN A 187 15.56 0.18 -22.25
C ASN A 187 15.63 -1.34 -22.42
N ASN A 188 15.92 -1.83 -23.63
CA ASN A 188 16.16 -3.25 -23.94
C ASN A 188 14.95 -4.17 -23.72
N ASN A 189 13.72 -3.67 -23.97
CA ASN A 189 12.47 -4.44 -23.85
C ASN A 189 12.19 -4.94 -22.42
N PHE A 190 12.65 -4.22 -21.42
CA PHE A 190 12.28 -4.42 -20.02
C PHE A 190 11.20 -3.44 -19.60
N VAL A 191 10.35 -3.85 -18.69
CA VAL A 191 9.41 -3.01 -17.98
C VAL A 191 9.59 -3.24 -16.48
N SER A 192 9.78 -2.16 -15.73
CA SER A 192 9.74 -2.19 -14.27
C SER A 192 8.32 -1.90 -13.81
N ILE A 193 7.81 -2.72 -12.92
CA ILE A 193 6.52 -2.50 -12.30
C ILE A 193 6.75 -2.27 -10.80
N ILE A 194 6.21 -1.17 -10.32
CA ILE A 194 6.32 -0.74 -8.92
C ILE A 194 4.94 -0.85 -8.29
N VAL A 195 4.82 -1.72 -7.30
CA VAL A 195 3.59 -1.91 -6.55
C VAL A 195 3.73 -1.26 -5.18
N TYR A 196 2.97 -0.22 -4.95
CA TYR A 196 2.84 0.42 -3.65
C TYR A 196 1.73 -0.28 -2.86
N TRP A 197 2.05 -0.76 -1.68
CA TRP A 197 1.10 -1.42 -0.80
C TRP A 197 1.38 -1.05 0.65
N GLY A 198 0.52 -0.20 1.21
CA GLY A 198 0.68 0.36 2.54
C GLY A 198 1.97 1.17 2.65
N ASN A 199 2.83 0.81 3.61
CA ASN A 199 4.07 1.54 3.90
C ASN A 199 5.25 1.14 3.01
N TYR A 200 5.07 0.22 2.06
CA TYR A 200 6.15 -0.30 1.24
C TYR A 200 5.82 -0.25 -0.24
N ARG A 201 6.85 -0.11 -1.06
CA ARG A 201 6.81 -0.27 -2.50
C ARG A 201 7.74 -1.42 -2.89
N TYR A 202 7.29 -2.21 -3.85
CA TYR A 202 7.93 -3.43 -4.32
C TYR A 202 8.21 -3.32 -5.80
N TYR A 203 9.42 -3.62 -6.21
CA TYR A 203 9.87 -3.49 -7.57
C TYR A 203 10.13 -4.86 -8.18
N PHE A 204 9.61 -5.09 -9.37
CA PHE A 204 9.93 -6.27 -10.15
C PHE A 204 10.03 -5.92 -11.63
N VAL A 205 10.84 -6.68 -12.36
CA VAL A 205 11.16 -6.43 -13.76
C VAL A 205 10.70 -7.61 -14.61
N LEU A 206 10.08 -7.28 -15.73
CA LEU A 206 9.61 -8.23 -16.73
C LEU A 206 10.12 -7.83 -18.10
N ARG A 207 10.08 -8.75 -19.04
CA ARG A 207 10.35 -8.48 -20.47
C ARG A 207 9.05 -8.36 -21.25
N THR A 208 9.07 -7.52 -22.27
CA THR A 208 7.95 -7.36 -23.23
C THR A 208 8.07 -8.32 -24.40
N ILE A 209 9.22 -8.93 -24.60
CA ILE A 209 9.48 -9.92 -25.65
C ILE A 209 10.01 -11.22 -25.06
N GLN A 210 9.68 -12.33 -25.69
CA GLN A 210 10.25 -13.63 -25.41
C GLN A 210 11.60 -13.76 -26.14
N LEU A 211 12.64 -14.22 -25.45
CA LEU A 211 13.93 -14.55 -26.05
C LEU A 211 14.06 -16.05 -26.24
#